data_4d3c386b537c66d2fdf4deda9a7edb7f
#
_entry.id   4d3c386b537c66d2fdf4deda9a7edb7f
#
_cell.length_a   1.000
_cell.length_b   1.000
_cell.length_c   1.000
_cell.angle_alpha   90.00
_cell.angle_beta   90.00
_cell.angle_gamma   90.00
#
_symmetry.space_group_name_H-M   'P 1'
#
loop_
_entity.id
_entity.type
_entity.pdbx_description
1 polymer ?
#
loop_
_entity_poly.entity_id
_entity_poly.type
_entity_poly.pdbx_seq_one_letter_code
_entity_poly.pdbx_strand_id
1 'polypeptide(L)'
;MKRYGVISIVCSVGLLSSFHSPAHSQSADLVLCDRLASDPSDPDRPKDFKGVSEIAASDIATAIKFCKIASASSRRALYQLGRAYAANKQWPEAIGAYRKAADKGSTSAMVELGVMYGTGSGLPKDLEQARKLFERAAEAGNPRGVTNLAEIGGSTSSDPTKARALLAKAADENSAEAQYQLGLMTADGVGGPKDDVAARALFEKAAAQGHAGALERMGEFARTGRGGSQDASAAKAYYEKAAALGDENAKAA
;
A
#
# COMPACT_ATOMS: atom_id res chain seq x y z
N MET A 1 13.95 24.54 -81.30
CA MET A 1 13.87 25.25 -80.01
C MET A 1 13.27 24.33 -79.02
N LYS A 2 14.05 23.65 -78.18
CA LYS A 2 13.61 22.72 -77.12
C LYS A 2 13.76 23.43 -75.79
N ARG A 3 12.61 23.64 -75.08
CA ARG A 3 12.59 24.21 -73.74
C ARG A 3 12.74 23.04 -72.71
N TYR A 4 13.76 23.07 -71.94
CA TYR A 4 13.96 22.16 -70.78
C TYR A 4 13.23 22.75 -69.60
N GLY A 5 12.23 22.03 -69.07
CA GLY A 5 11.59 22.32 -67.79
C GLY A 5 12.43 21.79 -66.63
N VAL A 6 12.76 22.68 -65.70
CA VAL A 6 13.43 22.34 -64.44
C VAL A 6 12.39 21.88 -63.45
N ILE A 7 12.48 20.63 -63.05
CA ILE A 7 11.64 20.08 -61.97
C ILE A 7 12.37 20.37 -60.64
N SER A 8 11.81 21.30 -59.85
CA SER A 8 12.23 21.54 -58.48
C SER A 8 11.62 20.48 -57.58
N ILE A 9 12.48 19.62 -57.06
CA ILE A 9 12.10 18.67 -55.99
C ILE A 9 12.16 19.43 -54.65
N VAL A 10 11.00 19.74 -54.11
CA VAL A 10 10.89 20.25 -52.74
C VAL A 10 10.99 19.08 -51.78
N CYS A 11 12.17 18.93 -51.14
CA CYS A 11 12.35 18.02 -50.00
C CYS A 11 11.62 18.59 -48.80
N SER A 12 10.42 18.07 -48.53
CA SER A 12 9.70 18.33 -47.26
C SER A 12 10.39 17.55 -46.14
N VAL A 13 11.24 18.22 -45.37
CA VAL A 13 11.77 17.70 -44.11
C VAL A 13 10.62 17.71 -43.10
N GLY A 14 10.00 16.57 -42.95
CA GLY A 14 9.04 16.33 -41.86
C GLY A 14 9.74 16.40 -40.53
N LEU A 15 9.57 17.51 -39.81
CA LEU A 15 9.89 17.60 -38.38
C LEU A 15 8.98 16.67 -37.61
N LEU A 16 9.46 15.46 -37.34
CA LEU A 16 8.90 14.57 -36.29
C LEU A 16 9.17 15.27 -34.95
N SER A 17 8.23 16.13 -34.54
CA SER A 17 8.16 16.62 -33.17
C SER A 17 7.80 15.43 -32.29
N SER A 18 8.82 14.79 -31.73
CA SER A 18 8.69 13.87 -30.62
C SER A 18 8.04 14.63 -29.46
N PHE A 19 6.74 14.45 -29.28
CA PHE A 19 6.05 14.85 -28.05
C PHE A 19 6.62 14.00 -26.92
N HIS A 20 7.76 14.39 -26.38
CA HIS A 20 8.15 14.01 -25.03
C HIS A 20 7.17 14.71 -24.11
N SER A 21 6.16 13.97 -23.62
CA SER A 21 5.44 14.38 -22.42
C SER A 21 6.50 14.67 -21.36
N PRO A 22 6.54 15.87 -20.76
CA PRO A 22 7.45 16.09 -19.65
C PRO A 22 7.07 15.12 -18.56
N ALA A 23 7.88 14.10 -18.34
CA ALA A 23 7.84 13.37 -17.09
C ALA A 23 7.93 14.46 -16.02
N HIS A 24 6.89 14.61 -15.18
CA HIS A 24 6.91 15.56 -14.08
C HIS A 24 8.11 15.17 -13.22
N SER A 25 9.21 15.90 -13.36
CA SER A 25 10.35 15.72 -12.49
C SER A 25 9.87 16.01 -11.07
N GLN A 26 9.82 14.98 -10.25
CA GLN A 26 9.47 15.15 -8.84
C GLN A 26 10.46 16.15 -8.24
N SER A 27 9.97 17.09 -7.41
CA SER A 27 10.89 18.02 -6.75
C SER A 27 11.90 17.25 -5.90
N ALA A 28 13.13 17.75 -5.80
CA ALA A 28 14.17 17.13 -4.98
C ALA A 28 13.70 16.91 -3.53
N ASP A 29 12.89 17.83 -3.00
CA ASP A 29 12.31 17.72 -1.67
C ASP A 29 11.31 16.56 -1.55
N LEU A 30 10.51 16.32 -2.60
CA LEU A 30 9.58 15.19 -2.62
C LEU A 30 10.34 13.85 -2.68
N VAL A 31 11.40 13.76 -3.47
CA VAL A 31 12.27 12.58 -3.54
C VAL A 31 12.92 12.28 -2.20
N LEU A 32 13.41 13.31 -1.48
CA LEU A 32 13.98 13.15 -0.15
C LEU A 32 12.92 12.78 0.89
N CYS A 33 11.73 13.36 0.83
CA CYS A 33 10.61 12.99 1.65
C CYS A 33 10.23 11.51 1.43
N ASP A 34 10.11 11.07 0.17
CA ASP A 34 9.81 9.68 -0.19
C ASP A 34 10.85 8.71 0.36
N ARG A 35 12.13 9.06 0.26
CA ARG A 35 13.23 8.22 0.76
C ARG A 35 13.19 8.02 2.28
N LEU A 36 12.86 9.08 3.02
CA LEU A 36 12.94 9.11 4.48
C LEU A 36 11.67 8.67 5.18
N ALA A 37 10.50 8.89 4.55
CA ALA A 37 9.22 8.77 5.23
C ALA A 37 8.13 8.01 4.45
N SER A 38 8.45 7.40 3.30
CA SER A 38 7.48 6.53 2.59
C SER A 38 7.10 5.33 3.43
N ASP A 39 5.80 5.06 3.51
CA ASP A 39 5.28 3.83 4.10
C ASP A 39 5.29 2.70 3.05
N PRO A 40 5.81 1.51 3.36
CA PRO A 40 5.77 0.36 2.45
C PRO A 40 4.35 -0.01 2.00
N SER A 41 3.35 0.20 2.86
CA SER A 41 1.94 -0.12 2.60
C SER A 41 1.14 1.02 1.98
N ASP A 42 1.74 2.21 1.73
CA ASP A 42 1.04 3.34 1.12
C ASP A 42 0.80 3.09 -0.37
N PRO A 43 -0.47 3.04 -0.85
CA PRO A 43 -0.78 2.90 -2.27
C PRO A 43 -0.22 4.05 -3.14
N ASP A 44 -0.02 5.24 -2.55
CA ASP A 44 0.54 6.41 -3.24
C ASP A 44 2.08 6.37 -3.31
N ARG A 45 2.72 5.37 -2.72
CA ARG A 45 4.20 5.24 -2.70
C ARG A 45 4.73 4.95 -4.11
N PRO A 46 5.76 5.68 -4.57
CA PRO A 46 6.42 5.36 -5.83
C PRO A 46 7.10 3.99 -5.74
N LYS A 47 7.00 3.20 -6.80
CA LYS A 47 7.55 1.83 -6.86
C LYS A 47 9.07 1.77 -6.69
N ASP A 48 9.75 2.86 -7.04
CA ASP A 48 11.21 2.97 -6.93
C ASP A 48 11.73 3.10 -5.49
N PHE A 49 10.84 3.35 -4.53
CA PHE A 49 11.19 3.41 -3.11
C PHE A 49 10.63 2.21 -2.36
N LYS A 50 11.48 1.52 -1.60
CA LYS A 50 11.02 0.39 -0.75
C LYS A 50 10.08 0.86 0.37
N GLY A 51 10.23 2.11 0.79
CA GLY A 51 9.57 2.63 1.98
C GLY A 51 10.30 2.23 3.27
N VAL A 52 9.90 2.84 4.38
CA VAL A 52 10.39 2.57 5.73
C VAL A 52 9.20 2.35 6.65
N SER A 53 9.18 1.23 7.36
CA SER A 53 8.12 0.94 8.36
C SER A 53 8.18 1.95 9.50
N GLU A 54 9.38 2.28 9.94
CA GLU A 54 9.65 3.30 10.96
C GLU A 54 10.67 4.31 10.45
N ILE A 55 10.48 5.59 10.79
CA ILE A 55 11.45 6.64 10.48
C ILE A 55 12.53 6.61 11.56
N ALA A 56 13.78 6.41 11.16
CA ALA A 56 14.89 6.39 12.11
C ALA A 56 14.97 7.73 12.87
N ALA A 57 15.28 7.67 14.16
CA ALA A 57 15.34 8.85 15.03
C ALA A 57 16.28 9.95 14.49
N SER A 58 17.40 9.56 13.86
CA SER A 58 18.33 10.47 13.17
C SER A 58 17.71 11.21 12.00
N ASP A 59 16.68 10.66 11.36
CA ASP A 59 16.11 11.14 10.12
C ASP A 59 14.84 11.95 10.30
N ILE A 60 14.22 11.90 11.49
CA ILE A 60 12.93 12.54 11.78
C ILE A 60 12.95 14.04 11.43
N ALA A 61 13.93 14.78 11.92
CA ALA A 61 14.02 16.24 11.68
C ALA A 61 14.18 16.56 10.18
N THR A 62 14.98 15.74 9.48
CA THR A 62 15.21 15.86 8.04
C THR A 62 13.94 15.51 7.25
N ALA A 63 13.25 14.45 7.64
CA ALA A 63 11.96 14.05 7.05
C ALA A 63 10.91 15.17 7.22
N ILE A 64 10.76 15.72 8.43
CA ILE A 64 9.84 16.84 8.68
C ILE A 64 10.16 18.02 7.75
N LYS A 65 11.43 18.41 7.64
CA LYS A 65 11.86 19.53 6.78
C LYS A 65 11.44 19.31 5.31
N PHE A 66 11.84 18.22 4.70
CA PHE A 66 11.61 17.98 3.27
C PHE A 66 10.15 17.64 2.97
N CYS A 67 9.48 16.83 3.81
CA CYS A 67 8.07 16.55 3.63
C CYS A 67 7.20 17.80 3.80
N LYS A 68 7.56 18.74 4.69
CA LYS A 68 6.86 20.02 4.85
C LYS A 68 6.92 20.86 3.58
N ILE A 69 8.07 20.96 2.92
CA ILE A 69 8.21 21.68 1.65
C ILE A 69 7.38 20.99 0.56
N ALA A 70 7.53 19.68 0.40
CA ALA A 70 6.84 18.88 -0.62
C ALA A 70 5.31 18.82 -0.40
N SER A 71 4.82 19.02 0.83
CA SER A 71 3.41 18.93 1.19
C SER A 71 2.51 19.98 0.53
N ALA A 72 3.08 21.05 0.03
CA ALA A 72 2.34 22.10 -0.67
C ALA A 72 1.64 21.57 -1.95
N SER A 73 2.29 20.64 -2.67
CA SER A 73 1.83 20.12 -3.96
C SER A 73 1.44 18.65 -3.95
N SER A 74 1.75 17.89 -2.89
CA SER A 74 1.58 16.43 -2.86
C SER A 74 0.79 15.93 -1.65
N ARG A 75 -0.34 15.21 -1.90
CA ARG A 75 -1.09 14.53 -0.82
C ARG A 75 -0.25 13.45 -0.14
N ARG A 76 0.62 12.77 -0.92
CA ARG A 76 1.56 11.77 -0.40
C ARG A 76 2.56 12.40 0.58
N ALA A 77 3.14 13.55 0.22
CA ALA A 77 4.05 14.25 1.13
C ALA A 77 3.34 14.76 2.40
N LEU A 78 2.05 15.12 2.33
CA LEU A 78 1.25 15.42 3.52
C LEU A 78 1.11 14.21 4.45
N TYR A 79 0.84 13.04 3.90
CA TYR A 79 0.78 11.79 4.67
C TYR A 79 2.13 11.48 5.33
N GLN A 80 3.21 11.54 4.56
CA GLN A 80 4.57 11.31 5.05
C GLN A 80 5.00 12.33 6.11
N LEU A 81 4.57 13.58 5.97
CA LEU A 81 4.76 14.62 6.99
C LEU A 81 4.03 14.25 8.29
N GLY A 82 2.82 13.74 8.18
CA GLY A 82 2.06 13.21 9.32
C GLY A 82 2.81 12.10 10.05
N ARG A 83 3.38 11.14 9.30
CA ARG A 83 4.23 10.08 9.85
C ARG A 83 5.46 10.64 10.56
N ALA A 84 6.14 11.60 9.96
CA ALA A 84 7.34 12.21 10.55
C ALA A 84 7.02 12.97 11.84
N TYR A 85 5.90 13.69 11.88
CA TYR A 85 5.43 14.34 13.12
C TYR A 85 5.02 13.32 14.19
N ALA A 86 4.34 12.23 13.81
CA ALA A 86 3.96 11.16 14.73
C ALA A 86 5.19 10.47 15.32
N ALA A 87 6.21 10.17 14.51
CA ALA A 87 7.49 9.64 14.96
C ALA A 87 8.21 10.58 15.96
N ASN A 88 8.01 11.90 15.79
CA ASN A 88 8.52 12.92 16.71
C ASN A 88 7.57 13.21 17.91
N LYS A 89 6.50 12.44 18.07
CA LYS A 89 5.47 12.61 19.11
C LYS A 89 4.76 13.98 19.07
N GLN A 90 4.83 14.66 17.93
CA GLN A 90 4.14 15.93 17.67
C GLN A 90 2.72 15.66 17.17
N TRP A 91 1.85 15.17 18.07
CA TRP A 91 0.52 14.67 17.74
C TRP A 91 -0.41 15.72 17.09
N PRO A 92 -0.48 16.99 17.56
CA PRO A 92 -1.32 18.00 16.92
C PRO A 92 -0.93 18.25 15.46
N GLU A 93 0.37 18.34 15.17
CA GLU A 93 0.88 18.56 13.82
C GLU A 93 0.66 17.31 12.94
N ALA A 94 0.86 16.11 13.49
CA ALA A 94 0.61 14.84 12.79
C ALA A 94 -0.86 14.74 12.36
N ILE A 95 -1.78 15.00 13.29
CA ILE A 95 -3.23 15.00 13.03
C ILE A 95 -3.60 16.03 11.96
N GLY A 96 -3.04 17.24 12.04
CA GLY A 96 -3.26 18.29 11.06
C GLY A 96 -2.79 17.90 9.66
N ALA A 97 -1.65 17.24 9.56
CA ALA A 97 -1.10 16.75 8.29
C ALA A 97 -1.93 15.60 7.73
N TYR A 98 -2.29 14.61 8.57
CA TYR A 98 -3.14 13.49 8.15
C TYR A 98 -4.53 13.94 7.70
N ARG A 99 -5.17 14.90 8.40
CA ARG A 99 -6.47 15.47 7.97
C ARG A 99 -6.36 16.06 6.57
N LYS A 100 -5.37 16.92 6.33
CA LYS A 100 -5.15 17.54 5.02
C LYS A 100 -4.87 16.50 3.95
N ALA A 101 -4.13 15.43 4.26
CA ALA A 101 -3.87 14.34 3.33
C ALA A 101 -5.15 13.55 3.02
N ALA A 102 -5.95 13.22 4.05
CA ALA A 102 -7.22 12.50 3.91
C ALA A 102 -8.26 13.30 3.12
N ASP A 103 -8.32 14.63 3.31
CA ASP A 103 -9.19 15.54 2.54
C ASP A 103 -8.79 15.57 1.05
N LYS A 104 -7.50 15.38 0.76
CA LYS A 104 -6.98 15.23 -0.61
C LYS A 104 -7.06 13.78 -1.13
N GLY A 105 -7.71 12.87 -0.41
CA GLY A 105 -7.95 11.50 -0.83
C GLY A 105 -6.82 10.51 -0.53
N SER A 106 -5.88 10.81 0.40
CA SER A 106 -4.91 9.82 0.88
C SER A 106 -5.59 8.78 1.75
N THR A 107 -5.68 7.55 1.24
CA THR A 107 -6.32 6.44 1.96
C THR A 107 -5.50 5.98 3.16
N SER A 108 -4.17 6.05 3.07
CA SER A 108 -3.28 5.77 4.19
C SER A 108 -3.47 6.78 5.33
N ALA A 109 -3.65 8.07 5.01
CA ALA A 109 -3.95 9.07 6.04
C ALA A 109 -5.33 8.86 6.68
N MET A 110 -6.33 8.39 5.93
CA MET A 110 -7.63 8.00 6.49
C MET A 110 -7.46 6.85 7.49
N VAL A 111 -6.66 5.85 7.16
CA VAL A 111 -6.36 4.72 8.06
C VAL A 111 -5.67 5.20 9.33
N GLU A 112 -4.62 6.00 9.23
CA GLU A 112 -3.91 6.49 10.42
C GLU A 112 -4.80 7.33 11.34
N LEU A 113 -5.61 8.24 10.78
CA LEU A 113 -6.61 8.98 11.56
C LEU A 113 -7.64 8.07 12.22
N GLY A 114 -8.09 7.04 11.48
CA GLY A 114 -9.00 6.03 12.02
C GLY A 114 -8.40 5.29 13.22
N VAL A 115 -7.14 4.87 13.12
CA VAL A 115 -6.40 4.25 14.23
C VAL A 115 -6.28 5.21 15.41
N MET A 116 -5.96 6.48 15.17
CA MET A 116 -5.85 7.49 16.24
C MET A 116 -7.18 7.72 16.96
N TYR A 117 -8.30 7.77 16.23
CA TYR A 117 -9.64 7.84 16.85
C TYR A 117 -10.00 6.53 17.57
N GLY A 118 -9.67 5.37 17.00
CA GLY A 118 -9.96 4.07 17.59
C GLY A 118 -9.24 3.82 18.91
N THR A 119 -7.97 4.25 18.98
CA THR A 119 -7.10 4.07 20.15
C THR A 119 -7.17 5.22 21.16
N GLY A 120 -7.56 6.41 20.73
CA GLY A 120 -7.48 7.63 21.54
C GLY A 120 -6.08 8.25 21.54
N SER A 121 -5.21 7.91 20.57
CA SER A 121 -3.84 8.41 20.49
C SER A 121 -3.79 9.83 19.92
N GLY A 122 -3.57 10.81 20.76
CA GLY A 122 -3.52 12.24 20.37
C GLY A 122 -4.87 12.88 20.06
N LEU A 123 -5.96 12.10 20.06
CA LEU A 123 -7.35 12.52 19.88
C LEU A 123 -8.23 11.82 20.93
N PRO A 124 -9.38 12.43 21.33
CA PRO A 124 -10.38 11.69 22.08
C PRO A 124 -10.81 10.44 21.32
N LYS A 125 -10.93 9.30 22.03
CA LYS A 125 -11.39 8.06 21.45
C LYS A 125 -12.80 8.22 20.89
N ASP A 126 -12.96 7.88 19.59
CA ASP A 126 -14.23 7.93 18.88
C ASP A 126 -14.28 6.81 17.83
N LEU A 127 -14.90 5.69 18.20
CA LEU A 127 -15.02 4.52 17.34
C LEU A 127 -15.88 4.78 16.10
N GLU A 128 -16.82 5.71 16.19
CA GLU A 128 -17.69 6.05 15.05
C GLU A 128 -16.91 6.83 13.98
N GLN A 129 -16.07 7.77 14.39
CA GLN A 129 -15.16 8.46 13.45
C GLN A 129 -14.11 7.52 12.88
N ALA A 130 -13.57 6.62 13.71
CA ALA A 130 -12.64 5.60 13.24
C ALA A 130 -13.28 4.74 12.15
N ARG A 131 -14.50 4.24 12.39
CA ARG A 131 -15.25 3.43 11.44
C ARG A 131 -15.47 4.15 10.12
N LYS A 132 -15.98 5.39 10.13
CA LYS A 132 -16.19 6.20 8.91
C LYS A 132 -14.91 6.39 8.09
N LEU A 133 -13.78 6.60 8.76
CA LEU A 133 -12.49 6.77 8.09
C LEU A 133 -12.01 5.46 7.46
N PHE A 134 -12.17 4.32 8.14
CA PHE A 134 -11.82 3.02 7.59
C PHE A 134 -12.75 2.61 6.45
N GLU A 135 -14.06 2.90 6.53
CA GLU A 135 -15.00 2.68 5.43
C GLU A 135 -14.59 3.45 4.17
N ARG A 136 -14.29 4.74 4.31
CA ARG A 136 -13.81 5.57 3.19
C ARG A 136 -12.50 5.05 2.60
N ALA A 137 -11.56 4.61 3.44
CA ALA A 137 -10.30 4.02 2.97
C ALA A 137 -10.53 2.70 2.23
N ALA A 138 -11.40 1.83 2.76
CA ALA A 138 -11.76 0.55 2.17
C ALA A 138 -12.47 0.71 0.82
N GLU A 139 -13.44 1.63 0.72
CA GLU A 139 -14.16 1.95 -0.52
C GLU A 139 -13.22 2.50 -1.60
N ALA A 140 -12.17 3.20 -1.20
CA ALA A 140 -11.12 3.68 -2.08
C ALA A 140 -10.01 2.64 -2.34
N GLY A 141 -10.24 1.36 -1.99
CA GLY A 141 -9.35 0.24 -2.31
C GLY A 141 -8.17 0.04 -1.34
N ASN A 142 -8.14 0.70 -0.17
CA ASN A 142 -7.07 0.46 0.80
C ASN A 142 -7.40 -0.76 1.67
N PRO A 143 -6.62 -1.88 1.57
CA PRO A 143 -6.91 -3.11 2.30
C PRO A 143 -6.79 -2.95 3.82
N ARG A 144 -5.94 -2.04 4.33
CA ARG A 144 -5.84 -1.73 5.76
C ARG A 144 -7.15 -1.12 6.30
N GLY A 145 -7.89 -0.38 5.47
CA GLY A 145 -9.24 0.09 5.81
C GLY A 145 -10.18 -1.06 6.12
N VAL A 146 -10.16 -2.11 5.28
CA VAL A 146 -11.00 -3.32 5.48
C VAL A 146 -10.59 -4.07 6.74
N THR A 147 -9.28 -4.28 6.96
CA THR A 147 -8.76 -4.99 8.13
C THR A 147 -9.14 -4.27 9.43
N ASN A 148 -8.92 -2.96 9.49
CA ASN A 148 -9.26 -2.18 10.69
C ASN A 148 -10.77 -2.10 10.95
N LEU A 149 -11.61 -2.13 9.89
CA LEU A 149 -13.07 -2.26 10.06
C LEU A 149 -13.43 -3.59 10.73
N ALA A 150 -12.81 -4.68 10.33
CA ALA A 150 -13.03 -5.99 10.95
C ALA A 150 -12.61 -6.00 12.42
N GLU A 151 -11.52 -5.34 12.77
CA GLU A 151 -11.01 -5.24 14.15
C GLU A 151 -11.93 -4.42 15.08
N ILE A 152 -12.42 -3.25 14.62
CA ILE A 152 -13.29 -2.42 15.44
C ILE A 152 -14.73 -2.94 15.45
N GLY A 153 -15.10 -3.68 14.42
CA GLY A 153 -16.48 -4.12 14.20
C GLY A 153 -16.96 -5.27 15.07
N GLY A 154 -16.24 -5.67 16.10
CA GLY A 154 -16.52 -6.78 17.07
C GLY A 154 -17.96 -7.16 17.37
N SER A 155 -18.99 -6.61 16.74
CA SER A 155 -20.38 -7.10 16.70
C SER A 155 -21.36 -6.22 15.89
N THR A 156 -20.97 -5.15 15.23
CA THR A 156 -21.88 -4.36 14.40
C THR A 156 -21.35 -4.17 12.98
N SER A 157 -21.66 -5.17 12.15
CA SER A 157 -21.78 -5.09 10.70
C SER A 157 -20.69 -4.40 9.87
N SER A 158 -19.44 -4.88 9.93
CA SER A 158 -18.77 -5.01 8.64
C SER A 158 -19.36 -6.28 8.00
N ASP A 159 -20.20 -6.13 7.01
CA ASP A 159 -20.67 -7.27 6.21
C ASP A 159 -19.43 -7.98 5.64
N PRO A 160 -19.12 -9.22 6.09
CA PRO A 160 -17.91 -9.91 5.63
C PRO A 160 -17.91 -10.13 4.13
N THR A 161 -19.07 -10.20 3.50
CA THR A 161 -19.25 -10.30 2.05
C THR A 161 -18.80 -9.00 1.36
N LYS A 162 -19.19 -7.85 1.91
CA LYS A 162 -18.75 -6.54 1.40
C LYS A 162 -17.23 -6.37 1.60
N ALA A 163 -16.70 -6.74 2.76
CA ALA A 163 -15.25 -6.70 3.03
C ALA A 163 -14.47 -7.57 2.03
N ARG A 164 -14.93 -8.80 1.79
CA ARG A 164 -14.34 -9.71 0.81
C ARG A 164 -14.38 -9.13 -0.61
N ALA A 165 -15.48 -8.50 -1.02
CA ALA A 165 -15.60 -7.87 -2.33
C ALA A 165 -14.63 -6.69 -2.50
N LEU A 166 -14.46 -5.85 -1.48
CA LEU A 166 -13.50 -4.73 -1.49
C LEU A 166 -12.05 -5.23 -1.58
N LEU A 167 -11.71 -6.29 -0.81
CA LEU A 167 -10.40 -6.92 -0.90
C LEU A 167 -10.16 -7.56 -2.27
N ALA A 168 -11.19 -8.19 -2.87
CA ALA A 168 -11.08 -8.76 -4.22
C ALA A 168 -10.73 -7.68 -5.24
N LYS A 169 -11.41 -6.54 -5.20
CA LYS A 169 -11.09 -5.39 -6.08
C LYS A 169 -9.64 -4.92 -5.89
N ALA A 170 -9.18 -4.73 -4.67
CA ALA A 170 -7.82 -4.30 -4.40
C ALA A 170 -6.77 -5.38 -4.78
N ALA A 171 -7.11 -6.67 -4.65
CA ALA A 171 -6.27 -7.79 -5.08
C ALA A 171 -6.13 -7.85 -6.60
N ASP A 172 -7.19 -7.54 -7.36
CA ASP A 172 -7.17 -7.43 -8.82
C ASP A 172 -6.31 -6.25 -9.29
N GLU A 173 -6.22 -5.18 -8.50
CA GLU A 173 -5.29 -4.05 -8.69
C GLU A 173 -3.84 -4.38 -8.25
N ASN A 174 -3.56 -5.67 -8.00
CA ASN A 174 -2.25 -6.22 -7.64
C ASN A 174 -1.70 -5.76 -6.26
N SER A 175 -2.55 -5.42 -5.30
CA SER A 175 -2.13 -5.16 -3.92
C SER A 175 -1.76 -6.46 -3.22
N ALA A 176 -0.48 -6.62 -2.84
CA ALA A 176 0.00 -7.81 -2.11
C ALA A 176 -0.71 -7.99 -0.76
N GLU A 177 -0.96 -6.89 -0.03
CA GLU A 177 -1.71 -6.90 1.22
C GLU A 177 -3.14 -7.36 1.01
N ALA A 178 -3.83 -6.85 -0.03
CA ALA A 178 -5.19 -7.27 -0.34
C ALA A 178 -5.27 -8.74 -0.76
N GLN A 179 -4.30 -9.23 -1.54
CA GLN A 179 -4.19 -10.64 -1.92
C GLN A 179 -4.00 -11.53 -0.68
N TYR A 180 -3.15 -11.12 0.26
CA TYR A 180 -2.94 -11.82 1.51
C TYR A 180 -4.20 -11.86 2.37
N GLN A 181 -4.86 -10.72 2.60
CA GLN A 181 -6.08 -10.62 3.42
C GLN A 181 -7.25 -11.39 2.79
N LEU A 182 -7.42 -11.29 1.46
CA LEU A 182 -8.42 -12.08 0.74
C LEU A 182 -8.12 -13.58 0.83
N GLY A 183 -6.84 -13.94 0.79
CA GLY A 183 -6.38 -15.32 1.00
C GLY A 183 -6.79 -15.87 2.35
N LEU A 184 -6.60 -15.10 3.43
CA LEU A 184 -7.05 -15.46 4.78
C LEU A 184 -8.58 -15.65 4.84
N MET A 185 -9.36 -14.69 4.35
CA MET A 185 -10.82 -14.79 4.32
C MET A 185 -11.30 -15.99 3.50
N THR A 186 -10.60 -16.31 2.40
CA THR A 186 -10.94 -17.46 1.54
C THR A 186 -10.58 -18.78 2.20
N ALA A 187 -9.44 -18.85 2.90
CA ALA A 187 -9.01 -20.03 3.65
C ALA A 187 -9.92 -20.35 4.84
N ASP A 188 -10.54 -19.33 5.45
CA ASP A 188 -11.39 -19.49 6.64
C ASP A 188 -12.89 -19.50 6.29
N GLY A 189 -13.27 -19.18 5.05
CA GLY A 189 -14.67 -19.10 4.62
C GLY A 189 -15.39 -17.85 5.11
N VAL A 190 -14.65 -16.78 5.43
CA VAL A 190 -15.22 -15.52 5.90
C VAL A 190 -15.77 -14.71 4.71
N GLY A 191 -17.06 -14.34 4.79
CA GLY A 191 -17.73 -13.58 3.73
C GLY A 191 -17.97 -14.35 2.44
N GLY A 192 -17.81 -15.69 2.44
CA GLY A 192 -18.05 -16.57 1.31
C GLY A 192 -17.57 -18.00 1.57
N PRO A 193 -17.64 -18.90 0.60
CA PRO A 193 -17.24 -20.28 0.79
C PRO A 193 -15.74 -20.39 1.11
N LYS A 194 -15.40 -21.38 1.95
CA LYS A 194 -14.02 -21.78 2.18
C LYS A 194 -13.46 -22.45 0.93
N ASP A 195 -12.26 -22.05 0.52
CA ASP A 195 -11.55 -22.59 -0.64
C ASP A 195 -10.04 -22.51 -0.44
N ASP A 196 -9.44 -23.61 -0.01
CA ASP A 196 -7.99 -23.69 0.23
C ASP A 196 -7.16 -23.59 -1.06
N VAL A 197 -7.72 -24.01 -2.22
CA VAL A 197 -7.01 -23.89 -3.51
C VAL A 197 -6.94 -22.43 -3.95
N ALA A 198 -8.07 -21.72 -3.89
CA ALA A 198 -8.12 -20.29 -4.20
C ALA A 198 -7.29 -19.46 -3.21
N ALA A 199 -7.31 -19.81 -1.92
CA ALA A 199 -6.51 -19.15 -0.90
C ALA A 199 -5.01 -19.30 -1.18
N ARG A 200 -4.56 -20.51 -1.52
CA ARG A 200 -3.17 -20.78 -1.90
C ARG A 200 -2.72 -19.91 -3.08
N ALA A 201 -3.54 -19.83 -4.13
CA ALA A 201 -3.23 -18.99 -5.29
C ALA A 201 -3.10 -17.50 -4.95
N LEU A 202 -3.90 -17.01 -4.00
CA LEU A 202 -3.82 -15.64 -3.49
C LEU A 202 -2.54 -15.41 -2.67
N PHE A 203 -2.18 -16.34 -1.79
CA PHE A 203 -0.93 -16.29 -1.03
C PHE A 203 0.29 -16.37 -1.95
N GLU A 204 0.26 -17.18 -3.01
CA GLU A 204 1.32 -17.24 -4.01
C GLU A 204 1.55 -15.90 -4.69
N LYS A 205 0.49 -15.21 -5.09
CA LYS A 205 0.59 -13.87 -5.70
C LYS A 205 1.19 -12.85 -4.74
N ALA A 206 0.76 -12.83 -3.47
CA ALA A 206 1.30 -11.94 -2.45
C ALA A 206 2.76 -12.28 -2.12
N ALA A 207 3.09 -13.57 -1.98
CA ALA A 207 4.45 -14.06 -1.71
C ALA A 207 5.43 -13.71 -2.84
N ALA A 208 4.99 -13.78 -4.09
CA ALA A 208 5.79 -13.35 -5.26
C ALA A 208 6.16 -11.86 -5.20
N GLN A 209 5.38 -11.04 -4.50
CA GLN A 209 5.66 -9.63 -4.24
C GLN A 209 6.49 -9.40 -2.96
N GLY A 210 6.92 -10.45 -2.28
CA GLY A 210 7.72 -10.37 -1.05
C GLY A 210 6.88 -10.09 0.21
N HIS A 211 5.60 -10.43 0.22
CA HIS A 211 4.78 -10.28 1.42
C HIS A 211 5.13 -11.37 2.45
N ALA A 212 5.74 -10.99 3.58
CA ALA A 212 6.28 -11.93 4.56
C ALA A 212 5.22 -12.88 5.14
N GLY A 213 4.06 -12.34 5.57
CA GLY A 213 2.96 -13.17 6.06
C GLY A 213 2.39 -14.13 5.02
N ALA A 214 2.40 -13.78 3.72
CA ALA A 214 1.98 -14.69 2.68
C ALA A 214 2.99 -15.83 2.47
N LEU A 215 4.28 -15.55 2.59
CA LEU A 215 5.32 -16.59 2.58
C LEU A 215 5.16 -17.54 3.76
N GLU A 216 4.90 -17.03 4.97
CA GLU A 216 4.61 -17.84 6.16
C GLU A 216 3.40 -18.76 5.91
N ARG A 217 2.27 -18.22 5.39
CA ARG A 217 1.08 -19.02 5.04
C ARG A 217 1.36 -20.05 3.94
N MET A 218 2.18 -19.73 2.94
CA MET A 218 2.62 -20.70 1.93
C MET A 218 3.42 -21.83 2.56
N GLY A 219 4.26 -21.56 3.56
CA GLY A 219 4.97 -22.57 4.34
C GLY A 219 4.00 -23.50 5.08
N GLU A 220 3.00 -22.95 5.77
CA GLU A 220 1.96 -23.71 6.44
C GLU A 220 1.15 -24.58 5.47
N PHE A 221 0.73 -24.04 4.34
CA PHE A 221 -0.05 -24.75 3.31
C PHE A 221 0.75 -25.89 2.67
N ALA A 222 2.04 -25.67 2.41
CA ALA A 222 2.93 -26.72 1.91
C ALA A 222 3.17 -27.80 2.96
N ARG A 223 3.35 -27.44 4.23
CA ARG A 223 3.55 -28.38 5.34
C ARG A 223 2.34 -29.27 5.59
N THR A 224 1.12 -28.72 5.43
CA THR A 224 -0.14 -29.42 5.74
C THR A 224 -0.84 -29.99 4.52
N GLY A 225 -0.40 -29.65 3.29
CA GLY A 225 -1.05 -30.07 2.05
C GLY A 225 -2.36 -29.31 1.75
N ARG A 226 -2.61 -28.18 2.40
CA ARG A 226 -3.81 -27.36 2.14
C ARG A 226 -3.76 -26.76 0.75
N GLY A 227 -4.84 -26.91 0.00
CA GLY A 227 -4.94 -26.40 -1.37
C GLY A 227 -3.98 -27.02 -2.38
N GLY A 228 -3.35 -28.20 -2.04
CA GLY A 228 -2.43 -28.91 -2.93
C GLY A 228 -1.74 -30.08 -2.22
N SER A 229 -0.62 -30.54 -2.78
CA SER A 229 0.17 -31.61 -2.17
C SER A 229 0.98 -31.10 -0.97
N GLN A 230 1.20 -32.00 0.00
CA GLN A 230 2.14 -31.78 1.09
C GLN A 230 3.58 -31.83 0.56
N ASP A 231 4.39 -30.81 0.94
CA ASP A 231 5.80 -30.69 0.54
C ASP A 231 6.60 -30.01 1.65
N ALA A 232 7.33 -30.83 2.43
CA ALA A 232 8.13 -30.34 3.55
C ALA A 232 9.34 -29.49 3.09
N SER A 233 9.88 -29.79 1.90
CA SER A 233 11.01 -29.02 1.35
C SER A 233 10.57 -27.61 0.93
N ALA A 234 9.43 -27.52 0.24
CA ALA A 234 8.83 -26.25 -0.11
C ALA A 234 8.43 -25.44 1.14
N ALA A 235 7.86 -26.09 2.16
CA ALA A 235 7.50 -25.46 3.42
C ALA A 235 8.70 -24.78 4.07
N LYS A 236 9.82 -25.51 4.21
CA LYS A 236 11.07 -24.97 4.75
C LYS A 236 11.57 -23.75 3.97
N ALA A 237 11.58 -23.85 2.64
CA ALA A 237 12.03 -22.75 1.78
C ALA A 237 11.17 -21.48 1.92
N TYR A 238 9.86 -21.64 2.11
CA TYR A 238 8.95 -20.52 2.34
C TYR A 238 9.18 -19.87 3.72
N TYR A 239 9.33 -20.66 4.78
CA TYR A 239 9.63 -20.14 6.12
C TYR A 239 10.97 -19.41 6.17
N GLU A 240 12.01 -19.93 5.54
CA GLU A 240 13.32 -19.27 5.46
C GLU A 240 13.22 -17.90 4.76
N LYS A 241 12.45 -17.81 3.68
CA LYS A 241 12.20 -16.53 3.00
C LYS A 241 11.41 -15.55 3.86
N ALA A 242 10.37 -16.00 4.55
CA ALA A 242 9.58 -15.18 5.45
C ALA A 242 10.45 -14.65 6.61
N ALA A 243 11.24 -15.52 7.23
CA ALA A 243 12.16 -15.15 8.31
C ALA A 243 13.22 -14.12 7.86
N ALA A 244 13.73 -14.25 6.62
CA ALA A 244 14.65 -13.28 6.04
C ALA A 244 14.01 -11.88 5.82
N LEU A 245 12.68 -11.82 5.72
CA LEU A 245 11.91 -10.58 5.63
C LEU A 245 11.45 -10.05 7.01
N GLY A 246 11.86 -10.73 8.10
CA GLY A 246 11.56 -10.29 9.45
C GLY A 246 10.31 -10.90 10.08
N ASP A 247 9.72 -11.94 9.47
CA ASP A 247 8.59 -12.65 10.05
C ASP A 247 9.04 -13.48 11.27
N GLU A 248 8.56 -13.11 12.46
CA GLU A 248 8.94 -13.76 13.70
C GLU A 248 8.33 -15.16 13.86
N ASN A 249 7.14 -15.40 13.31
CA ASN A 249 6.51 -16.72 13.37
C ASN A 249 7.28 -17.73 12.51
N ALA A 250 7.75 -17.27 11.35
CA ALA A 250 8.56 -18.10 10.46
C ALA A 250 9.95 -18.44 11.02
N LYS A 251 10.48 -17.65 11.96
CA LYS A 251 11.74 -17.95 12.65
C LYS A 251 11.61 -19.10 13.65
N ALA A 252 10.40 -19.34 14.13
CA ALA A 252 10.09 -20.37 15.13
C ALA A 252 9.60 -21.69 14.50
N ALA A 253 9.31 -21.71 13.20
CA ALA A 253 8.77 -22.85 12.46
C ALA A 253 9.86 -23.73 11.84
#